data_4c3bae4c1fe4cdb46414e9a383d5e30f
#
_entry.id   4c3bae4c1fe4cdb46414e9a383d5e30f
#
_cell.length_a   1.000
_cell.length_b   1.000
_cell.length_c   1.000
_cell.angle_alpha   90.00
_cell.angle_beta   90.00
_cell.angle_gamma   90.00
#
_symmetry.space_group_name_H-M   'P 1'
#
loop_
_entity.id
_entity.type
_entity.pdbx_description
1 polymer ?
#
loop_
_entity_poly.entity_id
_entity_poly.type
_entity_poly.pdbx_seq_one_letter_code
_entity_poly.pdbx_strand_id
1 'polypeptide(L)'
;MKKIFITLIAVCLSITVSSCDANNGKSSEEKNCSEKNCGNDNSSEQQLQTPDLTLFGLKGNVKSVTDEIGNTYNFTKEGKLYLPESQIKRDDSGKIVSYTIDELTTEVSWDKDGNVAETNLPGQKTTFTYDDRGLLLTSYTEVDSWELSIYKYLKFDDKGNWTERERSWLGYGSDGGEDPIYRNKEVEKRTIAYY
;
A
#
# COMPACT_ATOMS: atom_id res chain seq x y z
N MET A 1 -14.46 17.55 -22.03
CA MET A 1 -14.73 16.32 -21.25
C MET A 1 -13.60 16.20 -20.24
N LYS A 2 -13.91 16.23 -18.93
CA LYS A 2 -12.90 16.17 -17.86
C LYS A 2 -12.42 14.73 -17.74
N LYS A 3 -11.12 14.48 -17.97
CA LYS A 3 -10.49 13.17 -17.74
C LYS A 3 -10.41 12.95 -16.23
N ILE A 4 -11.16 11.97 -15.73
CA ILE A 4 -11.06 11.51 -14.34
C ILE A 4 -9.97 10.45 -14.35
N PHE A 5 -8.77 10.81 -13.89
CA PHE A 5 -7.74 9.85 -13.52
C PHE A 5 -8.10 9.31 -12.14
N ILE A 6 -8.67 8.12 -12.09
CA ILE A 6 -8.86 7.41 -10.82
C ILE A 6 -7.62 6.56 -10.59
N THR A 7 -6.60 7.18 -10.05
CA THR A 7 -5.55 6.50 -9.28
C THR A 7 -6.24 5.98 -8.01
N LEU A 8 -5.89 4.82 -7.51
CA LEU A 8 -6.44 4.21 -6.29
C LEU A 8 -6.52 5.27 -5.18
N ILE A 9 -7.73 5.80 -4.89
CA ILE A 9 -7.91 7.09 -4.23
C ILE A 9 -8.89 6.98 -3.11
N ALA A 10 -8.43 7.41 -2.13
CA ALA A 10 -8.56 8.47 -1.17
C ALA A 10 -9.87 9.20 -1.08
N VAL A 11 -10.46 9.06 0.09
CA VAL A 11 -11.41 10.02 0.62
C VAL A 11 -10.91 10.58 1.93
N CYS A 12 -10.70 11.89 1.92
CA CYS A 12 -10.41 12.66 3.12
C CYS A 12 -11.62 12.75 4.03
N LEU A 13 -11.54 12.19 5.24
CA LEU A 13 -12.29 12.71 6.38
C LEU A 13 -11.29 13.39 7.32
N SER A 14 -11.31 14.71 7.28
CA SER A 14 -10.57 15.56 8.18
C SER A 14 -11.21 15.50 9.58
N ILE A 15 -10.53 14.87 10.53
CA ILE A 15 -10.79 15.09 11.95
C ILE A 15 -9.54 15.71 12.54
N THR A 16 -9.62 17.00 12.76
CA THR A 16 -8.64 17.78 13.54
C THR A 16 -8.72 17.35 14.99
N VAL A 17 -7.61 16.87 15.53
CA VAL A 17 -7.38 16.84 16.98
C VAL A 17 -6.08 17.55 17.25
N SER A 18 -6.23 18.60 18.04
CA SER A 18 -5.25 19.57 18.49
C SER A 18 -4.14 18.96 19.35
N SER A 19 -2.97 19.52 19.20
CA SER A 19 -1.74 19.30 19.94
C SER A 19 -1.82 19.65 21.43
N CYS A 20 -0.94 19.06 22.24
CA CYS A 20 -0.25 19.80 23.30
C CYS A 20 1.11 19.18 23.65
N ASP A 21 2.04 20.06 23.68
CA ASP A 21 3.42 20.22 24.04
C ASP A 21 4.09 19.41 25.18
N ALA A 22 5.35 19.11 24.91
CA ALA A 22 6.58 19.45 25.64
C ALA A 22 6.79 18.98 27.10
N ASN A 23 7.86 18.29 27.44
CA ASN A 23 9.08 18.84 28.02
C ASN A 23 10.15 17.81 28.41
N ASN A 24 11.36 18.11 28.04
CA ASN A 24 12.67 18.07 28.70
C ASN A 24 12.91 17.18 29.94
N GLY A 25 14.03 16.42 29.91
CA GLY A 25 14.68 15.90 31.14
C GLY A 25 15.86 14.97 30.87
N LYS A 26 17.07 15.54 30.81
CA LYS A 26 18.36 14.83 30.94
C LYS A 26 18.46 14.14 32.28
N SER A 27 18.99 12.91 32.31
CA SER A 27 20.01 12.58 33.33
C SER A 27 20.68 11.24 32.98
N SER A 28 22.00 11.28 32.98
CA SER A 28 22.96 10.20 32.90
C SER A 28 23.00 9.41 34.21
N GLU A 29 22.99 8.08 34.14
CA GLU A 29 23.63 7.21 35.13
C GLU A 29 24.10 5.90 34.50
N GLU A 30 25.43 5.73 34.48
CA GLU A 30 26.08 4.45 34.26
C GLU A 30 25.72 3.50 35.40
N LYS A 31 25.27 2.29 35.08
CA LYS A 31 25.34 1.13 35.98
C LYS A 31 25.80 -0.11 35.23
N ASN A 32 26.98 -0.49 35.67
CA ASN A 32 27.64 -1.78 35.53
C ASN A 32 26.68 -2.97 35.61
N CYS A 33 26.57 -3.75 34.57
CA CYS A 33 25.90 -5.07 34.59
C CYS A 33 26.91 -6.18 34.44
N SER A 34 27.03 -6.95 35.50
CA SER A 34 27.75 -8.21 35.58
C SER A 34 27.05 -9.27 34.70
N GLU A 35 27.90 -10.08 34.07
CA GLU A 35 27.52 -11.28 33.29
C GLU A 35 26.59 -12.21 34.05
N LYS A 36 25.37 -12.44 33.50
CA LYS A 36 24.65 -13.71 33.64
C LYS A 36 23.61 -13.86 32.53
N ASN A 37 23.82 -14.91 31.72
CA ASN A 37 22.81 -15.56 30.85
C ASN A 37 21.95 -14.64 29.98
N CYS A 38 22.48 -14.18 28.86
CA CYS A 38 21.65 -13.85 27.70
C CYS A 38 21.20 -15.18 27.07
N GLY A 39 20.04 -15.65 27.48
CA GLY A 39 19.28 -16.62 26.71
C GLY A 39 19.06 -16.06 25.30
N ASN A 40 19.47 -16.85 24.33
CA ASN A 40 19.31 -16.55 22.91
C ASN A 40 17.82 -16.70 22.55
N ASP A 41 16.99 -15.74 22.95
CA ASP A 41 15.63 -15.61 22.44
C ASP A 41 15.68 -15.08 21.01
N ASN A 42 16.14 -15.95 20.09
CA ASN A 42 15.83 -15.83 18.68
C ASN A 42 14.35 -16.19 18.45
N SER A 43 13.43 -15.51 19.09
CA SER A 43 12.08 -15.38 18.58
C SER A 43 12.17 -14.43 17.37
N SER A 44 12.33 -15.01 16.17
CA SER A 44 11.99 -14.30 14.94
C SER A 44 10.54 -13.87 15.12
N GLU A 45 10.30 -12.59 15.47
CA GLU A 45 8.94 -12.03 15.47
C GLU A 45 8.37 -12.31 14.09
N GLN A 46 7.42 -13.25 14.05
CA GLN A 46 6.76 -13.60 12.80
C GLN A 46 6.01 -12.36 12.35
N GLN A 47 6.52 -11.72 11.31
CA GLN A 47 6.00 -10.45 10.82
C GLN A 47 4.54 -10.64 10.41
N LEU A 48 3.63 -9.83 10.97
CA LEU A 48 2.21 -9.91 10.65
C LEU A 48 1.99 -9.71 9.15
N GLN A 49 1.34 -10.68 8.51
CA GLN A 49 0.97 -10.64 7.12
C GLN A 49 -0.50 -11.02 6.99
N THR A 50 -1.31 -10.12 6.48
CA THR A 50 -2.75 -10.33 6.23
C THR A 50 -3.08 -10.02 4.78
N PRO A 51 -4.20 -10.56 4.24
CA PRO A 51 -4.64 -10.19 2.89
C PRO A 51 -4.83 -8.68 2.72
N ASP A 52 -5.32 -7.98 3.74
CA ASP A 52 -5.52 -6.53 3.67
C ASP A 52 -4.20 -5.76 3.58
N LEU A 53 -3.20 -6.14 4.36
CA LEU A 53 -1.85 -5.57 4.26
C LEU A 53 -1.22 -5.89 2.89
N THR A 54 -1.42 -7.11 2.38
CA THR A 54 -0.91 -7.52 1.06
C THR A 54 -1.52 -6.68 -0.06
N LEU A 55 -2.81 -6.33 0.01
CA LEU A 55 -3.47 -5.44 -0.95
C LEU A 55 -2.75 -4.09 -1.12
N PHE A 56 -2.10 -3.61 -0.04
CA PHE A 56 -1.32 -2.37 -0.03
C PHE A 56 0.20 -2.60 -0.13
N GLY A 57 0.65 -3.83 -0.32
CA GLY A 57 2.08 -4.18 -0.32
C GLY A 57 2.75 -3.81 1.00
N LEU A 58 2.11 -4.14 2.13
CA LEU A 58 2.54 -3.83 3.49
C LEU A 58 2.81 -5.10 4.29
N LYS A 59 3.69 -5.00 5.31
CA LYS A 59 4.06 -6.07 6.25
C LYS A 59 4.18 -5.50 7.66
N GLY A 60 3.94 -6.36 8.66
CA GLY A 60 4.10 -6.02 10.08
C GLY A 60 2.90 -5.28 10.67
N ASN A 61 3.04 -4.79 11.90
CA ASN A 61 1.97 -4.17 12.66
C ASN A 61 1.71 -2.73 12.20
N VAL A 62 1.28 -2.58 10.93
CA VAL A 62 0.99 -1.27 10.34
C VAL A 62 -0.28 -0.70 10.94
N LYS A 63 -0.21 0.56 11.39
CA LYS A 63 -1.34 1.35 11.85
C LYS A 63 -1.96 2.15 10.71
N SER A 64 -1.12 2.77 9.89
CA SER A 64 -1.57 3.52 8.72
C SER A 64 -0.50 3.63 7.65
N VAL A 65 -0.93 3.83 6.41
CA VAL A 65 -0.08 4.24 5.30
C VAL A 65 -0.67 5.49 4.66
N THR A 66 0.18 6.48 4.39
CA THR A 66 -0.21 7.73 3.74
C THR A 66 0.63 7.90 2.48
N ASP A 67 0.00 8.10 1.32
CA ASP A 67 0.68 8.39 0.06
C ASP A 67 1.10 9.89 -0.03
N GLU A 68 1.82 10.24 -1.08
CA GLU A 68 2.36 11.59 -1.28
C GLU A 68 1.30 12.67 -1.52
N ILE A 69 0.08 12.27 -1.93
CA ILE A 69 -1.04 13.20 -2.15
C ILE A 69 -1.95 13.32 -0.91
N GLY A 70 -1.58 12.63 0.19
CA GLY A 70 -2.22 12.73 1.49
C GLY A 70 -3.30 11.70 1.77
N ASN A 71 -3.50 10.72 0.90
CA ASN A 71 -4.46 9.65 1.11
C ASN A 71 -3.97 8.73 2.21
N THR A 72 -4.80 8.51 3.22
CA THR A 72 -4.43 7.69 4.38
C THR A 72 -5.35 6.50 4.52
N TYR A 73 -4.75 5.31 4.56
CA TYR A 73 -5.42 4.04 4.85
C TYR A 73 -5.03 3.59 6.25
N ASN A 74 -6.02 3.29 7.07
CA ASN A 74 -5.83 2.85 8.44
C ASN A 74 -6.08 1.35 8.56
N PHE A 75 -5.38 0.70 9.51
CA PHE A 75 -5.50 -0.73 9.77
C PHE A 75 -5.75 -0.96 11.26
N THR A 76 -6.38 -2.08 11.60
CA THR A 76 -6.47 -2.56 12.98
C THR A 76 -5.14 -3.20 13.41
N LYS A 77 -4.99 -3.50 14.72
CA LYS A 77 -3.82 -4.22 15.22
C LYS A 77 -3.67 -5.63 14.63
N GLU A 78 -4.80 -6.22 14.18
CA GLU A 78 -4.84 -7.51 13.50
C GLU A 78 -4.53 -7.38 11.99
N GLY A 79 -4.17 -6.18 11.52
CA GLY A 79 -3.81 -5.90 10.12
C GLY A 79 -4.99 -5.89 9.16
N LYS A 80 -6.22 -5.66 9.65
CA LYS A 80 -7.40 -5.48 8.79
C LYS A 80 -7.59 -4.03 8.40
N LEU A 81 -7.94 -3.78 7.15
CA LEU A 81 -8.27 -2.44 6.65
C LEU A 81 -9.48 -1.88 7.41
N TYR A 82 -9.35 -0.66 7.93
CA TYR A 82 -10.40 0.02 8.67
C TYR A 82 -11.37 0.73 7.71
N LEU A 83 -12.38 -0.03 7.26
CA LEU A 83 -13.55 0.47 6.51
C LEU A 83 -14.82 -0.11 7.14
N PRO A 84 -15.98 0.55 6.97
CA PRO A 84 -17.27 -0.02 7.38
C PRO A 84 -17.49 -1.40 6.72
N GLU A 85 -18.00 -2.36 7.48
CA GLU A 85 -18.30 -3.72 6.98
C GLU A 85 -19.24 -3.71 5.75
N SER A 86 -20.11 -2.71 5.63
CA SER A 86 -20.99 -2.53 4.47
C SER A 86 -20.25 -2.17 3.19
N GLN A 87 -19.01 -1.72 3.31
CA GLN A 87 -18.15 -1.30 2.18
C GLN A 87 -17.14 -2.39 1.77
N ILE A 88 -17.05 -3.50 2.47
CA ILE A 88 -16.10 -4.57 2.20
C ILE A 88 -16.82 -5.91 2.07
N LYS A 89 -16.52 -6.67 1.01
CA LYS A 89 -16.89 -8.09 0.91
C LYS A 89 -15.64 -8.94 0.96
N ARG A 90 -15.74 -10.05 1.69
CA ARG A 90 -14.64 -11.02 1.84
C ARG A 90 -15.11 -12.41 1.40
N ASP A 91 -14.16 -13.21 0.94
CA ASP A 91 -14.38 -14.64 0.72
C ASP A 91 -14.27 -15.43 2.04
N ASP A 92 -14.49 -16.75 1.99
CA ASP A 92 -14.43 -17.65 3.14
C ASP A 92 -13.00 -17.73 3.75
N SER A 93 -11.97 -17.35 3.02
CA SER A 93 -10.58 -17.27 3.49
C SER A 93 -10.24 -15.92 4.16
N GLY A 94 -11.18 -14.96 4.14
CA GLY A 94 -11.02 -13.61 4.68
C GLY A 94 -10.36 -12.61 3.74
N LYS A 95 -10.09 -12.99 2.49
CA LYS A 95 -9.55 -12.06 1.47
C LYS A 95 -10.63 -11.10 0.99
N ILE A 96 -10.27 -9.83 0.79
CA ILE A 96 -11.17 -8.84 0.19
C ILE A 96 -11.42 -9.23 -1.27
N VAL A 97 -12.68 -9.46 -1.64
CA VAL A 97 -13.10 -9.71 -3.03
C VAL A 97 -13.81 -8.52 -3.65
N SER A 98 -14.28 -7.57 -2.86
CA SER A 98 -14.65 -6.25 -3.32
C SER A 98 -14.67 -5.22 -2.18
N TYR A 99 -14.48 -3.95 -2.54
CA TYR A 99 -14.67 -2.83 -1.61
C TYR A 99 -15.28 -1.64 -2.35
N THR A 100 -15.99 -0.79 -1.59
CA THR A 100 -16.67 0.41 -2.14
C THR A 100 -16.14 1.65 -1.44
N ILE A 101 -15.66 2.61 -2.22
CA ILE A 101 -15.24 3.95 -1.77
C ILE A 101 -15.90 4.95 -2.71
N ASP A 102 -16.53 5.99 -2.16
CA ASP A 102 -17.21 7.04 -2.93
C ASP A 102 -18.17 6.50 -4.00
N GLU A 103 -19.02 5.52 -3.63
CA GLU A 103 -19.98 4.87 -4.50
C GLU A 103 -19.36 4.01 -5.63
N LEU A 104 -18.03 3.96 -5.74
CA LEU A 104 -17.32 3.14 -6.70
C LEU A 104 -16.94 1.81 -6.07
N THR A 105 -17.46 0.73 -6.63
CA THR A 105 -17.10 -0.63 -6.21
C THR A 105 -15.94 -1.15 -7.05
N THR A 106 -14.89 -1.56 -6.36
CA THR A 106 -13.75 -2.26 -6.94
C THR A 106 -13.85 -3.74 -6.61
N GLU A 107 -13.85 -4.60 -7.61
CA GLU A 107 -13.69 -6.04 -7.43
C GLU A 107 -12.21 -6.40 -7.42
N VAL A 108 -11.84 -7.40 -6.62
CA VAL A 108 -10.46 -7.86 -6.43
C VAL A 108 -10.37 -9.36 -6.64
N SER A 109 -9.44 -9.79 -7.48
CA SER A 109 -9.07 -11.20 -7.60
C SER A 109 -7.61 -11.43 -7.19
N TRP A 110 -7.33 -12.64 -6.70
CA TRP A 110 -6.06 -13.03 -6.10
C TRP A 110 -5.41 -14.16 -6.90
N ASP A 111 -4.09 -14.12 -7.00
CA ASP A 111 -3.32 -15.23 -7.57
C ASP A 111 -3.15 -16.38 -6.55
N LYS A 112 -2.53 -17.48 -7.03
CA LYS A 112 -2.25 -18.66 -6.21
C LYS A 112 -1.23 -18.40 -5.10
N ASP A 113 -0.41 -17.36 -5.23
CA ASP A 113 0.65 -16.99 -4.29
C ASP A 113 0.14 -15.99 -3.24
N GLY A 114 -1.13 -15.56 -3.36
CA GLY A 114 -1.79 -14.67 -2.41
C GLY A 114 -1.57 -13.19 -2.69
N ASN A 115 -1.09 -12.83 -3.87
CA ASN A 115 -1.02 -11.44 -4.31
C ASN A 115 -2.29 -11.05 -5.07
N VAL A 116 -2.57 -9.76 -5.21
CA VAL A 116 -3.67 -9.26 -6.03
C VAL A 116 -3.36 -9.51 -7.51
N ALA A 117 -4.15 -10.33 -8.19
CA ALA A 117 -3.98 -10.59 -9.61
C ALA A 117 -4.60 -9.50 -10.48
N GLU A 118 -5.76 -9.03 -10.07
CA GLU A 118 -6.56 -8.11 -10.86
C GLU A 118 -7.47 -7.26 -9.99
N THR A 119 -7.73 -6.02 -10.42
CA THR A 119 -8.83 -5.19 -9.92
C THR A 119 -9.72 -4.74 -11.06
N ASN A 120 -11.04 -4.73 -10.81
CA ASN A 120 -12.06 -4.27 -11.73
C ASN A 120 -12.87 -3.14 -11.12
N LEU A 121 -12.82 -1.97 -11.74
CA LEU A 121 -13.79 -0.88 -11.54
C LEU A 121 -14.69 -0.79 -12.77
N PRO A 122 -15.88 -0.18 -12.69
CA PRO A 122 -16.72 0.06 -13.85
C PRO A 122 -15.95 0.78 -14.97
N GLY A 123 -15.72 0.08 -16.08
CA GLY A 123 -14.98 0.60 -17.24
C GLY A 123 -13.46 0.59 -17.13
N GLN A 124 -12.88 0.04 -16.06
CA GLN A 124 -11.43 -0.05 -15.89
C GLN A 124 -11.02 -1.39 -15.30
N LYS A 125 -10.15 -2.09 -15.99
CA LYS A 125 -9.53 -3.34 -15.54
C LYS A 125 -8.03 -3.13 -15.37
N THR A 126 -7.47 -3.57 -14.23
CA THR A 126 -6.03 -3.52 -13.98
C THR A 126 -5.52 -4.89 -13.57
N THR A 127 -4.50 -5.38 -14.24
CA THR A 127 -3.78 -6.62 -13.89
C THR A 127 -2.40 -6.31 -13.33
N PHE A 128 -1.88 -7.19 -12.47
CA PHE A 128 -0.64 -6.97 -11.73
C PHE A 128 0.33 -8.14 -11.87
N THR A 129 1.63 -7.85 -11.91
CA THR A 129 2.68 -8.87 -11.80
C THR A 129 3.64 -8.53 -10.67
N TYR A 130 4.23 -9.56 -10.06
CA TYR A 130 5.07 -9.45 -8.88
C TYR A 130 6.39 -10.17 -9.06
N ASP A 131 7.42 -9.76 -8.30
CA ASP A 131 8.66 -10.51 -8.17
C ASP A 131 8.51 -11.67 -7.15
N ASP A 132 9.53 -12.48 -6.99
CA ASP A 132 9.60 -13.61 -6.06
C ASP A 132 9.51 -13.22 -4.57
N ARG A 133 9.65 -11.94 -4.25
CA ARG A 133 9.46 -11.36 -2.90
C ARG A 133 8.06 -10.82 -2.67
N GLY A 134 7.18 -10.88 -3.68
CA GLY A 134 5.85 -10.30 -3.66
C GLY A 134 5.83 -8.78 -3.85
N LEU A 135 6.89 -8.18 -4.41
CA LEU A 135 6.90 -6.77 -4.77
C LEU A 135 6.32 -6.56 -6.17
N LEU A 136 5.42 -5.59 -6.31
CA LEU A 136 4.77 -5.26 -7.57
C LEU A 136 5.80 -4.85 -8.63
N LEU A 137 5.88 -5.59 -9.73
CA LEU A 137 6.76 -5.26 -10.87
C LEU A 137 6.05 -4.41 -11.90
N THR A 138 4.84 -4.81 -12.29
CA THR A 138 4.07 -4.09 -13.32
C THR A 138 2.59 -4.03 -12.96
N SER A 139 1.91 -2.99 -13.46
CA SER A 139 0.46 -2.97 -13.58
C SER A 139 0.06 -2.60 -15.00
N TYR A 140 -0.90 -3.34 -15.55
CA TYR A 140 -1.45 -3.09 -16.87
C TYR A 140 -2.92 -2.72 -16.73
N THR A 141 -3.28 -1.52 -17.14
CA THR A 141 -4.62 -0.97 -17.02
C THR A 141 -5.27 -0.80 -18.38
N GLU A 142 -6.46 -1.34 -18.54
CA GLU A 142 -7.34 -1.18 -19.70
C GLU A 142 -8.49 -0.25 -19.33
N VAL A 143 -8.68 0.80 -20.14
CA VAL A 143 -9.81 1.73 -20.11
C VAL A 143 -10.21 1.93 -21.59
N ASP A 144 -10.50 3.14 -22.06
CA ASP A 144 -10.62 3.46 -23.49
C ASP A 144 -9.27 3.35 -24.25
N SER A 145 -8.18 3.31 -23.50
CA SER A 145 -6.80 3.07 -23.94
C SER A 145 -6.11 2.17 -22.92
N TRP A 146 -4.86 1.74 -23.19
CA TRP A 146 -4.11 0.95 -22.23
C TRP A 146 -2.93 1.75 -21.64
N GLU A 147 -2.56 1.39 -20.40
CA GLU A 147 -1.38 1.88 -19.72
C GLU A 147 -0.63 0.72 -19.06
N LEU A 148 0.66 0.60 -19.34
CA LEU A 148 1.58 -0.29 -18.64
C LEU A 148 2.46 0.54 -17.71
N SER A 149 2.36 0.31 -16.42
CA SER A 149 3.26 0.88 -15.41
C SER A 149 4.31 -0.13 -14.99
N ILE A 150 5.56 0.33 -14.81
CA ILE A 150 6.70 -0.46 -14.36
C ILE A 150 7.26 0.19 -13.10
N TYR A 151 7.49 -0.60 -12.06
CA TYR A 151 7.91 -0.13 -10.74
C TYR A 151 9.34 -0.55 -10.41
N LYS A 152 10.11 0.40 -9.86
CA LYS A 152 11.45 0.17 -9.33
C LYS A 152 11.54 0.74 -7.92
N TYR A 153 11.82 -0.12 -6.96
CA TYR A 153 11.91 0.27 -5.56
C TYR A 153 13.24 0.95 -5.24
N LEU A 154 13.17 2.11 -4.60
CA LEU A 154 14.33 2.95 -4.29
C LEU A 154 14.70 2.88 -2.82
N LYS A 155 13.70 2.87 -1.92
CA LYS A 155 13.92 2.81 -0.47
C LYS A 155 12.91 1.91 0.23
N PHE A 156 13.38 1.31 1.30
CA PHE A 156 12.59 0.51 2.24
C PHE A 156 12.84 1.00 3.66
N ASP A 157 11.87 0.81 4.54
CA ASP A 157 12.05 0.97 5.97
C ASP A 157 12.69 -0.27 6.62
N ASP A 158 12.89 -0.22 7.93
CA ASP A 158 13.46 -1.31 8.73
C ASP A 158 12.56 -2.55 8.84
N LYS A 159 11.28 -2.44 8.48
CA LYS A 159 10.30 -3.54 8.42
C LYS A 159 10.20 -4.16 7.02
N GLY A 160 10.96 -3.66 6.05
CA GLY A 160 10.97 -4.13 4.67
C GLY A 160 9.79 -3.65 3.84
N ASN A 161 9.09 -2.60 4.29
CA ASN A 161 8.08 -1.92 3.51
C ASN A 161 8.74 -0.84 2.64
N TRP A 162 8.37 -0.77 1.37
CA TRP A 162 8.91 0.30 0.53
C TRP A 162 8.37 1.67 0.98
N THR A 163 9.22 2.68 0.90
CA THR A 163 8.89 4.08 1.22
C THR A 163 9.07 5.01 0.03
N GLU A 164 9.92 4.63 -0.91
CA GLU A 164 10.07 5.33 -2.19
C GLU A 164 10.20 4.30 -3.32
N ARG A 165 9.49 4.55 -4.45
CA ARG A 165 9.66 3.79 -5.69
C ARG A 165 9.52 4.70 -6.90
N GLU A 166 10.20 4.36 -7.99
CA GLU A 166 10.05 4.97 -9.30
C GLU A 166 8.94 4.24 -10.04
N ARG A 167 7.97 4.96 -10.59
CA ARG A 167 7.00 4.49 -11.55
C ARG A 167 7.32 5.07 -12.91
N SER A 168 7.44 4.22 -13.91
CA SER A 168 7.51 4.60 -15.32
C SER A 168 6.31 4.02 -16.03
N TRP A 169 5.67 4.76 -16.93
CA TRP A 169 4.52 4.21 -17.66
C TRP A 169 4.60 4.45 -19.15
N LEU A 170 4.03 3.48 -19.86
CA LEU A 170 3.82 3.47 -21.29
C LEU A 170 2.31 3.45 -21.56
N GLY A 171 1.84 4.20 -22.52
CA GLY A 171 0.43 4.15 -22.94
C GLY A 171 0.23 4.87 -24.26
N TYR A 172 -0.92 4.64 -24.89
CA TYR A 172 -1.30 5.44 -26.05
C TYR A 172 -1.84 6.81 -25.61
N GLY A 173 -1.42 7.85 -26.33
CA GLY A 173 -2.03 9.17 -26.19
C GLY A 173 -3.47 9.17 -26.73
N SER A 174 -4.32 10.06 -26.19
CA SER A 174 -5.70 10.26 -26.62
C SER A 174 -5.84 10.88 -28.04
N ASP A 175 -4.74 11.14 -28.71
CA ASP A 175 -4.61 11.75 -30.02
C ASP A 175 -4.55 10.73 -31.18
N GLY A 176 -4.69 9.44 -30.88
CA GLY A 176 -4.77 8.37 -31.89
C GLY A 176 -3.44 8.06 -32.58
N GLY A 177 -2.32 8.48 -32.00
CA GLY A 177 -1.01 8.10 -32.49
C GLY A 177 -0.77 6.59 -32.35
N GLU A 178 -0.19 5.98 -33.39
CA GLU A 178 0.09 4.53 -33.44
C GLU A 178 1.25 4.11 -32.53
N ASP A 179 2.09 5.06 -32.09
CA ASP A 179 3.25 4.78 -31.26
C ASP A 179 2.95 5.02 -29.76
N PRO A 180 3.40 4.12 -28.88
CA PRO A 180 3.25 4.30 -27.44
C PRO A 180 4.07 5.50 -26.98
N ILE A 181 3.41 6.43 -26.29
CA ILE A 181 4.08 7.61 -25.73
C ILE A 181 4.71 7.24 -24.41
N TYR A 182 6.03 7.32 -24.32
CA TYR A 182 6.75 7.28 -23.05
C TYR A 182 6.33 8.49 -22.22
N ARG A 183 5.59 8.25 -21.17
CA ARG A 183 5.27 9.28 -20.19
C ARG A 183 6.32 9.26 -19.09
N ASN A 184 6.61 10.46 -18.58
CA ASN A 184 7.68 10.71 -17.62
C ASN A 184 7.71 9.72 -16.46
N LYS A 185 8.89 9.53 -15.92
CA LYS A 185 9.11 8.84 -14.65
C LYS A 185 8.69 9.74 -13.50
N GLU A 186 8.00 9.18 -12.52
CA GLU A 186 7.71 9.84 -11.25
C GLU A 186 8.25 9.01 -10.08
N VAL A 187 8.51 9.66 -8.97
CA VAL A 187 8.92 8.99 -7.73
C VAL A 187 7.74 9.05 -6.78
N GLU A 188 7.11 7.90 -6.56
CA GLU A 188 6.05 7.74 -5.58
C GLU A 188 6.65 7.57 -4.18
N LYS A 189 6.07 8.25 -3.19
CA LYS A 189 6.49 8.18 -1.78
C LYS A 189 5.30 7.82 -0.91
N ARG A 190 5.57 7.12 0.19
CA ARG A 190 4.59 6.87 1.23
C ARG A 190 5.20 6.93 2.62
N THR A 191 4.40 7.31 3.59
CA THR A 191 4.74 7.29 5.02
C THR A 191 3.96 6.19 5.69
N ILE A 192 4.62 5.40 6.54
CA ILE A 192 4.02 4.26 7.23
C ILE A 192 4.14 4.49 8.73
N ALA A 193 3.02 4.40 9.45
CA ALA A 193 3.00 4.41 10.90
C ALA A 193 2.71 2.99 11.42
N TYR A 194 3.32 2.64 12.54
CA TYR A 194 3.20 1.34 13.20
C TYR A 194 2.53 1.47 14.57
N TYR A 195 1.97 0.38 15.07
CA TYR A 195 1.46 0.30 16.45
C TYR A 195 2.57 0.22 17.48
#